data_5e2702c8db202ca1bafb98a7f1068386
#
_entry.id   5e2702c8db202ca1bafb98a7f1068386
#
_cell.length_a   1.000
_cell.length_b   1.000
_cell.length_c   1.000
_cell.angle_alpha   90.00
_cell.angle_beta   90.00
_cell.angle_gamma   90.00
#
_symmetry.space_group_name_H-M   'P 1'
#
loop_
_entity.id
_entity.type
_entity.pdbx_description
1 polymer ?
#
loop_
_entity_poly.entity_id
_entity_poly.type
_entity_poly.pdbx_seq_one_letter_code
_entity_poly.pdbx_strand_id
1 'polypeptide(L)'
;MVVQTNRPLGRVVAMGVTAAMACASLVAASIVAQAQSKTQANQQKDVQVIAFQQTWNTIAKECTNTYGPEGVAYVEVSPPQESIQGTQWWTSYQPVSYKLDSKLGTEAEFKNMVQQCSAAGVGIIADVVLNQTTGADVAAGDQKGVAGSEYNGSTGSYPGF
;
A
#
# COMPACT_ATOMS: atom_id res chain seq x y z
N MET A 1 -50.12 60.39 43.21
CA MET A 1 -50.35 59.01 42.82
C MET A 1 -49.27 58.65 41.83
N VAL A 2 -48.19 58.01 42.33
CA VAL A 2 -47.00 57.64 41.50
C VAL A 2 -47.06 56.13 41.30
N VAL A 3 -47.18 55.70 40.06
CA VAL A 3 -47.13 54.28 39.68
C VAL A 3 -45.69 53.93 39.29
N GLN A 4 -45.04 53.14 40.13
CA GLN A 4 -43.74 52.52 39.79
C GLN A 4 -43.98 51.29 38.94
N THR A 5 -43.36 51.27 37.72
CA THR A 5 -43.32 50.08 36.91
C THR A 5 -41.97 49.38 37.14
N ASN A 6 -41.98 48.27 37.86
CA ASN A 6 -40.88 47.32 38.01
C ASN A 6 -40.70 46.57 36.69
N ARG A 7 -39.60 46.81 35.97
CA ARG A 7 -39.17 45.94 34.88
C ARG A 7 -38.09 44.99 35.40
N PRO A 8 -38.21 43.68 35.21
CA PRO A 8 -37.17 42.73 35.64
C PRO A 8 -36.00 42.69 34.62
N LEU A 9 -34.84 43.27 35.00
CA LEU A 9 -33.61 43.25 34.24
C LEU A 9 -32.81 41.91 34.34
N GLY A 10 -33.43 40.89 34.97
CA GLY A 10 -32.68 39.67 35.34
C GLY A 10 -32.66 38.51 34.32
N ARG A 11 -33.44 38.59 33.22
CA ARG A 11 -33.62 37.39 32.35
C ARG A 11 -32.70 37.34 31.11
N VAL A 12 -32.09 38.42 30.72
CA VAL A 12 -31.25 38.47 29.49
C VAL A 12 -29.84 37.98 29.73
N VAL A 13 -29.28 38.13 30.95
CA VAL A 13 -27.90 37.78 31.25
C VAL A 13 -27.74 36.22 31.41
N ALA A 14 -28.79 35.54 31.89
CA ALA A 14 -28.73 34.09 32.12
C ALA A 14 -28.72 33.23 30.82
N MET A 15 -29.35 33.73 29.72
CA MET A 15 -29.34 33.01 28.43
C MET A 15 -28.01 33.14 27.67
N GLY A 16 -27.29 34.24 27.83
CA GLY A 16 -26.00 34.44 27.15
C GLY A 16 -24.87 33.55 27.73
N VAL A 17 -24.85 33.34 29.04
CA VAL A 17 -23.81 32.56 29.69
C VAL A 17 -23.98 31.04 29.42
N THR A 18 -25.23 30.56 29.39
CA THR A 18 -25.49 29.13 29.11
C THR A 18 -25.23 28.77 27.65
N ALA A 19 -25.48 29.64 26.70
CA ALA A 19 -25.17 29.42 25.29
C ALA A 19 -23.65 29.44 25.02
N ALA A 20 -22.89 30.31 25.69
CA ALA A 20 -21.44 30.38 25.58
C ALA A 20 -20.75 29.13 26.18
N MET A 21 -21.22 28.60 27.31
CA MET A 21 -20.71 27.38 27.89
C MET A 21 -21.02 26.13 27.06
N ALA A 22 -22.19 26.06 26.43
CA ALA A 22 -22.56 24.94 25.55
C ALA A 22 -21.69 24.92 24.27
N CYS A 23 -21.39 26.07 23.67
CA CYS A 23 -20.51 26.17 22.51
C CYS A 23 -19.05 25.80 22.86
N ALA A 24 -18.56 26.21 24.02
CA ALA A 24 -17.20 25.88 24.46
C ALA A 24 -17.01 24.37 24.71
N SER A 25 -18.02 23.69 25.24
CA SER A 25 -17.98 22.23 25.46
C SER A 25 -18.02 21.44 24.16
N LEU A 26 -18.78 21.89 23.15
CA LEU A 26 -18.84 21.25 21.84
C LEU A 26 -17.52 21.41 21.05
N VAL A 27 -16.87 22.54 21.15
CA VAL A 27 -15.56 22.79 20.50
C VAL A 27 -14.47 21.93 21.18
N ALA A 28 -14.47 21.84 22.51
CA ALA A 28 -13.53 21.00 23.24
C ALA A 28 -13.69 19.51 22.90
N ALA A 29 -14.91 19.01 22.80
CA ALA A 29 -15.20 17.63 22.41
C ALA A 29 -14.72 17.33 20.98
N SER A 30 -14.86 18.28 20.04
CA SER A 30 -14.38 18.14 18.66
C SER A 30 -12.85 18.07 18.58
N ILE A 31 -12.15 18.86 19.36
CA ILE A 31 -10.67 18.88 19.42
C ILE A 31 -10.15 17.57 20.00
N VAL A 32 -10.79 17.04 21.05
CA VAL A 32 -10.38 15.76 21.64
C VAL A 32 -10.61 14.61 20.67
N ALA A 33 -11.76 14.57 19.96
CA ALA A 33 -12.04 13.54 18.96
C ALA A 33 -11.05 13.58 17.79
N GLN A 34 -10.64 14.76 17.33
CA GLN A 34 -9.63 14.90 16.29
C GLN A 34 -8.23 14.51 16.77
N ALA A 35 -7.89 14.77 18.02
CA ALA A 35 -6.63 14.34 18.61
C ALA A 35 -6.57 12.81 18.75
N GLN A 36 -7.65 12.18 19.16
CA GLN A 36 -7.76 10.71 19.24
C GLN A 36 -7.65 10.06 17.85
N SER A 37 -8.28 10.62 16.81
CA SER A 37 -8.15 10.13 15.45
C SER A 37 -6.70 10.21 14.92
N LYS A 38 -5.99 11.29 15.24
CA LYS A 38 -4.57 11.44 14.89
C LYS A 38 -3.67 10.49 15.67
N THR A 39 -4.01 10.17 16.91
CA THR A 39 -3.24 9.22 17.73
C THR A 39 -3.41 7.79 17.22
N GLN A 40 -4.60 7.42 16.71
CA GLN A 40 -4.84 6.12 16.06
C GLN A 40 -4.13 6.01 14.70
N ALA A 41 -4.04 7.11 13.95
CA ALA A 41 -3.30 7.14 12.68
C ALA A 41 -1.77 6.98 12.86
N ASN A 42 -1.27 7.13 14.09
CA ASN A 42 0.15 7.01 14.43
C ASN A 42 0.46 5.66 15.13
N GLN A 43 -0.44 4.69 15.11
CA GLN A 43 -0.07 3.34 15.52
C GLN A 43 1.00 2.84 14.54
N GLN A 44 2.17 2.55 15.08
CA GLN A 44 3.28 1.98 14.32
C GLN A 44 2.82 0.64 13.75
N LYS A 45 2.68 0.58 12.42
CA LYS A 45 2.39 -0.66 11.72
C LYS A 45 3.67 -1.51 11.74
N ASP A 46 3.58 -2.75 12.17
CA ASP A 46 4.71 -3.65 12.35
C ASP A 46 4.54 -5.02 11.67
N VAL A 47 3.40 -5.25 11.02
CA VAL A 47 3.14 -6.50 10.31
C VAL A 47 3.63 -6.41 8.88
N GLN A 48 4.42 -7.40 8.45
CA GLN A 48 4.81 -7.64 7.07
C GLN A 48 4.15 -8.94 6.57
N VAL A 49 3.55 -8.89 5.40
CA VAL A 49 2.97 -10.05 4.71
C VAL A 49 3.89 -10.45 3.56
N ILE A 50 4.16 -11.73 3.39
CA ILE A 50 4.87 -12.29 2.23
C ILE A 50 3.83 -12.80 1.24
N ALA A 51 3.62 -12.06 0.14
CA ALA A 51 2.67 -12.41 -0.93
C ALA A 51 3.36 -13.27 -2.00
N PHE A 52 3.84 -14.45 -1.59
CA PHE A 52 4.62 -15.35 -2.42
C PHE A 52 3.85 -15.82 -3.65
N GLN A 53 4.39 -15.54 -4.84
CA GLN A 53 3.85 -15.93 -6.16
C GLN A 53 2.41 -15.48 -6.44
N GLN A 54 1.94 -14.44 -5.76
CA GLN A 54 0.66 -13.81 -6.08
C GLN A 54 0.80 -12.84 -7.25
N THR A 55 -0.24 -12.74 -8.08
CA THR A 55 -0.28 -11.77 -9.18
C THR A 55 -0.44 -10.35 -8.67
N TRP A 56 0.05 -9.37 -9.42
CA TRP A 56 -0.04 -7.94 -9.06
C TRP A 56 -1.47 -7.49 -8.81
N ASN A 57 -2.41 -7.95 -9.64
CA ASN A 57 -3.82 -7.62 -9.51
C ASN A 57 -4.46 -8.20 -8.23
N THR A 58 -4.02 -9.39 -7.80
CA THR A 58 -4.47 -9.98 -6.53
C THR A 58 -3.96 -9.15 -5.36
N ILE A 59 -2.67 -8.83 -5.33
CA ILE A 59 -2.07 -8.04 -4.25
C ILE A 59 -2.71 -6.65 -4.16
N ALA A 60 -2.97 -5.99 -5.31
CA ALA A 60 -3.64 -4.69 -5.34
C ALA A 60 -5.03 -4.73 -4.66
N LYS A 61 -5.81 -5.79 -4.92
CA LYS A 61 -7.11 -6.01 -4.28
C LYS A 61 -6.97 -6.28 -2.77
N GLU A 62 -6.01 -7.11 -2.39
CA GLU A 62 -5.76 -7.41 -0.97
C GLU A 62 -5.29 -6.17 -0.20
N CYS A 63 -4.45 -5.33 -0.79
CA CYS A 63 -4.05 -4.07 -0.18
C CYS A 63 -5.26 -3.18 0.16
N THR A 64 -6.23 -3.11 -0.76
CA THR A 64 -7.41 -2.26 -0.58
C THR A 64 -8.44 -2.88 0.38
N ASN A 65 -8.67 -4.20 0.27
CA ASN A 65 -9.78 -4.85 0.95
C ASN A 65 -9.41 -5.45 2.31
N THR A 66 -8.14 -5.81 2.48
CA THR A 66 -7.66 -6.57 3.65
C THR A 66 -6.48 -5.87 4.32
N TYR A 67 -5.34 -5.75 3.64
CA TYR A 67 -4.08 -5.36 4.27
C TYR A 67 -4.11 -3.92 4.83
N GLY A 68 -4.67 -2.96 4.07
CA GLY A 68 -4.81 -1.58 4.52
C GLY A 68 -5.73 -1.45 5.74
N PRO A 69 -6.98 -1.95 5.68
CA PRO A 69 -7.92 -1.97 6.80
C PRO A 69 -7.37 -2.65 8.06
N GLU A 70 -6.66 -3.77 7.91
CA GLU A 70 -6.05 -4.53 9.02
C GLU A 70 -4.74 -3.94 9.53
N GLY A 71 -4.26 -2.84 8.94
CA GLY A 71 -3.08 -2.13 9.43
C GLY A 71 -1.75 -2.80 9.10
N VAL A 72 -1.68 -3.60 8.03
CA VAL A 72 -0.41 -4.15 7.53
C VAL A 72 0.54 -3.02 7.12
N ALA A 73 1.81 -3.12 7.53
CA ALA A 73 2.83 -2.13 7.19
C ALA A 73 3.37 -2.32 5.78
N TYR A 74 3.74 -3.56 5.45
CA TYR A 74 4.42 -3.89 4.21
C TYR A 74 3.92 -5.21 3.63
N VAL A 75 3.95 -5.30 2.31
CA VAL A 75 3.80 -6.55 1.57
C VAL A 75 5.07 -6.80 0.77
N GLU A 76 5.72 -7.92 1.04
CA GLU A 76 6.84 -8.41 0.24
C GLU A 76 6.29 -9.21 -0.94
N VAL A 77 6.73 -8.86 -2.15
CA VAL A 77 6.28 -9.48 -3.39
C VAL A 77 7.41 -10.26 -4.05
N SER A 78 7.07 -11.37 -4.70
CA SER A 78 8.04 -12.17 -5.47
C SER A 78 8.66 -11.35 -6.61
N PRO A 79 9.81 -11.78 -7.17
CA PRO A 79 10.58 -10.99 -8.12
C PRO A 79 9.74 -10.45 -9.30
N PRO A 80 9.75 -9.11 -9.52
CA PRO A 80 9.02 -8.51 -10.61
C PRO A 80 9.75 -8.56 -11.96
N GLN A 81 11.02 -8.97 -11.97
CA GLN A 81 11.85 -9.01 -13.15
C GLN A 81 11.36 -10.05 -14.15
N GLU A 82 11.58 -9.78 -15.43
CA GLU A 82 11.41 -10.79 -16.47
C GLU A 82 12.30 -12.00 -16.20
N SER A 83 11.71 -13.17 -16.25
CA SER A 83 12.37 -14.44 -15.96
C SER A 83 12.21 -15.44 -17.10
N ILE A 84 12.83 -16.61 -16.96
CA ILE A 84 12.57 -17.75 -17.84
C ILE A 84 11.09 -18.12 -17.85
N GLN A 85 10.64 -18.79 -18.91
CA GLN A 85 9.29 -19.33 -19.00
C GLN A 85 9.12 -20.53 -18.06
N GLY A 86 7.91 -20.73 -17.57
CA GLY A 86 7.55 -21.86 -16.71
C GLY A 86 6.50 -21.52 -15.66
N THR A 87 5.77 -22.54 -15.22
CA THR A 87 4.69 -22.38 -14.21
C THR A 87 5.18 -22.54 -12.79
N GLN A 88 6.34 -23.14 -12.60
CA GLN A 88 6.92 -23.42 -11.30
C GLN A 88 7.38 -22.12 -10.61
N TRP A 89 7.26 -22.04 -9.29
CA TRP A 89 7.59 -20.84 -8.53
C TRP A 89 9.03 -20.36 -8.71
N TRP A 90 10.00 -21.29 -8.79
CA TRP A 90 11.44 -20.97 -8.90
C TRP A 90 11.83 -20.30 -10.22
N THR A 91 10.99 -20.38 -11.26
CA THR A 91 11.27 -19.68 -12.52
C THR A 91 11.29 -18.16 -12.35
N SER A 92 10.55 -17.59 -11.39
CA SER A 92 10.64 -16.19 -11.03
C SER A 92 12.01 -15.75 -10.49
N TYR A 93 12.81 -16.70 -10.02
CA TYR A 93 14.15 -16.48 -9.46
C TYR A 93 15.28 -16.71 -10.47
N GLN A 94 14.93 -16.82 -11.75
CA GLN A 94 15.87 -16.98 -12.86
C GLN A 94 15.68 -15.83 -13.85
N PRO A 95 16.15 -14.60 -13.53
CA PRO A 95 15.92 -13.42 -14.35
C PRO A 95 16.72 -13.47 -15.65
N VAL A 96 16.17 -12.93 -16.72
CA VAL A 96 16.78 -12.80 -18.05
C VAL A 96 16.87 -11.35 -18.54
N SER A 97 16.19 -10.43 -17.84
CA SER A 97 16.28 -8.99 -18.05
C SER A 97 15.76 -8.21 -16.84
N TYR A 98 15.94 -6.88 -16.84
CA TYR A 98 15.34 -5.99 -15.82
C TYR A 98 13.98 -5.43 -16.22
N LYS A 99 13.35 -5.91 -17.29
CA LYS A 99 11.95 -5.56 -17.58
C LYS A 99 11.05 -6.01 -16.43
N LEU A 100 10.00 -5.24 -16.16
CA LEU A 100 9.04 -5.53 -15.08
C LEU A 100 7.80 -6.32 -15.55
N ASP A 101 7.86 -6.88 -16.76
CA ASP A 101 6.86 -7.83 -17.23
C ASP A 101 7.28 -9.25 -16.84
N SER A 102 6.52 -9.84 -15.93
CA SER A 102 6.79 -11.17 -15.39
C SER A 102 5.59 -12.09 -15.54
N LYS A 103 5.72 -13.35 -15.14
CA LYS A 103 4.56 -14.26 -15.09
C LYS A 103 3.50 -13.87 -14.06
N LEU A 104 3.81 -12.94 -13.16
CA LEU A 104 2.88 -12.44 -12.12
C LEU A 104 2.07 -11.23 -12.58
N GLY A 105 2.41 -10.67 -13.73
CA GLY A 105 1.72 -9.56 -14.37
C GLY A 105 2.67 -8.63 -15.13
N THR A 106 2.08 -7.69 -15.85
CA THR A 106 2.78 -6.67 -16.63
C THR A 106 3.35 -5.56 -15.76
N GLU A 107 4.27 -4.76 -16.31
CA GLU A 107 4.78 -3.54 -15.67
C GLU A 107 3.64 -2.57 -15.27
N ALA A 108 2.63 -2.43 -16.14
CA ALA A 108 1.47 -1.57 -15.85
C ALA A 108 0.68 -2.07 -14.63
N GLU A 109 0.47 -3.38 -14.52
CA GLU A 109 -0.19 -4.00 -13.37
C GLU A 109 0.66 -3.89 -12.10
N PHE A 110 1.98 -4.04 -12.20
CA PHE A 110 2.90 -3.83 -11.08
C PHE A 110 2.83 -2.38 -10.56
N LYS A 111 2.89 -1.38 -11.45
CA LYS A 111 2.72 0.03 -11.09
C LYS A 111 1.37 0.30 -10.43
N ASN A 112 0.29 -0.26 -10.98
CA ASN A 112 -1.06 -0.14 -10.39
C ASN A 112 -1.10 -0.74 -8.99
N MET A 113 -0.52 -1.92 -8.78
CA MET A 113 -0.42 -2.56 -7.46
C MET A 113 0.28 -1.64 -6.45
N VAL A 114 1.45 -1.10 -6.81
CA VAL A 114 2.20 -0.19 -5.93
C VAL A 114 1.36 1.03 -5.56
N GLN A 115 0.64 1.62 -6.52
CA GLN A 115 -0.24 2.78 -6.29
C GLN A 115 -1.41 2.44 -5.37
N GLN A 116 -2.09 1.31 -5.60
CA GLN A 116 -3.22 0.87 -4.78
C GLN A 116 -2.79 0.56 -3.34
N CYS A 117 -1.69 -0.15 -3.16
CA CYS A 117 -1.16 -0.47 -1.84
C CYS A 117 -0.73 0.81 -1.10
N SER A 118 -0.03 1.72 -1.78
CA SER A 118 0.37 3.01 -1.21
C SER A 118 -0.84 3.84 -0.77
N ALA A 119 -1.90 3.90 -1.60
CA ALA A 119 -3.14 4.60 -1.27
C ALA A 119 -3.85 3.98 -0.05
N ALA A 120 -3.73 2.67 0.15
CA ALA A 120 -4.22 1.95 1.33
C ALA A 120 -3.27 2.06 2.54
N GLY A 121 -2.15 2.78 2.43
CA GLY A 121 -1.15 2.93 3.48
C GLY A 121 -0.30 1.68 3.73
N VAL A 122 -0.11 0.85 2.70
CA VAL A 122 0.71 -0.36 2.71
C VAL A 122 1.94 -0.15 1.82
N GLY A 123 3.14 -0.37 2.37
CA GLY A 123 4.39 -0.32 1.60
C GLY A 123 4.63 -1.61 0.81
N ILE A 124 5.36 -1.52 -0.31
CA ILE A 124 5.79 -2.68 -1.08
C ILE A 124 7.29 -2.90 -0.89
N ILE A 125 7.67 -4.15 -0.62
CA ILE A 125 9.04 -4.63 -0.62
C ILE A 125 9.16 -5.58 -1.81
N ALA A 126 9.97 -5.22 -2.81
CA ALA A 126 10.20 -6.09 -3.95
C ALA A 126 11.40 -7.02 -3.67
N ASP A 127 11.19 -8.33 -3.81
CA ASP A 127 12.27 -9.30 -3.85
C ASP A 127 12.97 -9.19 -5.21
N VAL A 128 14.20 -8.70 -5.22
CA VAL A 128 14.94 -8.41 -6.46
C VAL A 128 16.14 -9.35 -6.57
N VAL A 129 16.18 -10.13 -7.64
CA VAL A 129 17.28 -11.06 -7.91
C VAL A 129 18.39 -10.33 -8.66
N LEU A 130 19.49 -10.06 -7.95
CA LEU A 130 20.70 -9.41 -8.50
C LEU A 130 21.91 -10.34 -8.47
N ASN A 131 21.78 -11.52 -7.89
CA ASN A 131 22.87 -12.45 -7.60
C ASN A 131 23.19 -13.40 -8.76
N GLN A 132 22.19 -13.70 -9.57
CA GLN A 132 22.28 -14.69 -10.65
C GLN A 132 21.37 -14.32 -11.83
N THR A 133 21.57 -15.04 -12.93
CA THR A 133 20.67 -15.11 -14.07
C THR A 133 19.95 -16.46 -14.07
N THR A 134 20.01 -17.24 -15.14
CA THR A 134 19.37 -18.57 -15.22
C THR A 134 20.21 -19.65 -14.55
N GLY A 135 19.54 -20.72 -14.12
CA GLY A 135 20.20 -21.93 -13.60
C GLY A 135 20.75 -22.83 -14.71
N ALA A 136 21.44 -23.89 -14.30
CA ALA A 136 21.96 -24.92 -15.22
C ALA A 136 20.88 -25.85 -15.79
N ASP A 137 19.66 -25.74 -15.29
CA ASP A 137 18.49 -26.52 -15.68
C ASP A 137 17.72 -25.94 -16.89
N VAL A 138 18.14 -24.76 -17.39
CA VAL A 138 17.53 -24.19 -18.60
C VAL A 138 17.99 -24.95 -19.85
N ALA A 139 17.09 -24.99 -20.86
CA ALA A 139 17.41 -25.62 -22.14
C ALA A 139 18.61 -24.94 -22.82
N ALA A 140 19.43 -25.72 -23.48
CA ALA A 140 20.56 -25.20 -24.26
C ALA A 140 20.10 -24.40 -25.49
N GLY A 141 20.94 -23.49 -25.95
CA GLY A 141 20.69 -22.63 -27.10
C GLY A 141 19.90 -21.36 -26.78
N ASP A 142 19.43 -20.68 -27.82
CA ASP A 142 18.71 -19.43 -27.70
C ASP A 142 17.29 -19.66 -27.20
N GLN A 143 16.92 -18.91 -26.18
CA GLN A 143 15.64 -19.00 -25.48
C GLN A 143 15.00 -17.61 -25.39
N LYS A 144 13.75 -17.56 -24.98
CA LYS A 144 13.02 -16.30 -24.70
C LYS A 144 12.43 -16.30 -23.30
N GLY A 145 12.59 -15.17 -22.62
CA GLY A 145 11.92 -14.89 -21.35
C GLY A 145 10.40 -14.72 -21.51
N VAL A 146 9.73 -14.52 -20.38
CA VAL A 146 8.26 -14.36 -20.35
C VAL A 146 7.77 -13.10 -21.08
N ALA A 147 8.60 -12.05 -21.18
CA ALA A 147 8.35 -10.82 -21.93
C ALA A 147 9.08 -10.76 -23.28
N GLY A 148 9.60 -11.89 -23.74
CA GLY A 148 10.20 -12.05 -25.05
C GLY A 148 11.66 -11.62 -25.20
N SER A 149 12.37 -11.24 -24.13
CA SER A 149 13.81 -11.00 -24.20
C SER A 149 14.54 -12.28 -24.54
N GLU A 150 15.47 -12.20 -25.50
CA GLU A 150 16.32 -13.31 -25.87
C GLU A 150 17.43 -13.52 -24.86
N TYR A 151 17.78 -14.76 -24.60
CA TYR A 151 18.91 -15.14 -23.75
C TYR A 151 19.45 -16.52 -24.14
N ASN A 152 20.70 -16.80 -23.74
CA ASN A 152 21.32 -18.11 -23.90
C ASN A 152 22.13 -18.46 -22.66
N GLY A 153 21.57 -19.31 -21.81
CA GLY A 153 22.20 -19.72 -20.55
C GLY A 153 23.50 -20.51 -20.75
N SER A 154 23.63 -21.26 -21.88
CA SER A 154 24.83 -22.06 -22.16
C SER A 154 26.04 -21.18 -22.52
N THR A 155 25.84 -20.02 -23.13
CA THR A 155 26.90 -19.07 -23.51
C THR A 155 27.02 -17.89 -22.55
N GLY A 156 26.10 -17.74 -21.60
CA GLY A 156 26.02 -16.57 -20.71
C GLY A 156 25.59 -15.29 -21.42
N SER A 157 24.84 -15.38 -22.51
CA SER A 157 24.34 -14.23 -23.26
C SER A 157 22.98 -13.77 -22.73
N TYR A 158 22.93 -12.57 -22.18
CA TYR A 158 21.72 -11.94 -21.64
C TYR A 158 21.63 -10.48 -22.08
N PRO A 159 21.25 -10.19 -23.33
CA PRO A 159 21.26 -8.82 -23.86
C PRO A 159 20.19 -7.90 -23.25
N GLY A 160 19.31 -8.43 -22.40
CA GLY A 160 18.27 -7.65 -21.69
C GLY A 160 18.72 -7.02 -20.36
N PHE A 161 19.96 -7.25 -19.94
CA PHE A 161 20.55 -6.62 -18.74
C PHE A 161 21.37 -5.39 -19.06
#